data_81974644ff453102553dbcea8a2afc6d
#
_entry.id   81974644ff453102553dbcea8a2afc6d
#
_cell.length_a   1.000
_cell.length_b   1.000
_cell.length_c   1.000
_cell.angle_alpha   90.00
_cell.angle_beta   90.00
_cell.angle_gamma   90.00
#
_symmetry.space_group_name_H-M   'P 1'
#
loop_
_entity.id
_entity.type
_entity.pdbx_description
1 polymer ?
#
loop_
_entity_poly.entity_id
_entity_poly.type
_entity_poly.pdbx_seq_one_letter_code
_entity_poly.pdbx_strand_id
1 'polypeptide(L)'
;MRSITTFDIQYAHRFYGFKGEAQYLHGHTGVVTIEVEDTINKGVNMVFPCNEIRKTAWAVLKNFDHALILREDDPLLPAVLDVY
;
A
#
# COMPACT_ATOMS: atom_id res chain seq x y z
N MET A 1 23.26 8.82 -3.71
CA MET A 1 22.69 8.72 -2.35
C MET A 1 21.30 8.14 -2.42
N ARG A 2 20.93 7.31 -1.47
CA ARG A 2 19.64 6.60 -1.45
C ARG A 2 18.99 6.70 -0.07
N SER A 3 17.71 7.06 -0.06
CA SER A 3 16.90 7.04 1.14
C SER A 3 15.91 5.89 1.06
N ILE A 4 15.73 5.16 2.17
CA ILE A 4 14.85 4.01 2.26
C ILE A 4 13.88 4.25 3.41
N THR A 5 12.58 4.11 3.12
CA THR A 5 11.52 4.24 4.12
C THR A 5 10.60 3.03 4.02
N THR A 6 10.25 2.44 5.15
CA THR A 6 9.43 1.23 5.22
C THR A 6 8.14 1.51 5.96
N PHE A 7 7.03 0.98 5.45
CA PHE A 7 5.69 1.07 6.04
C PHE A 7 5.08 -0.31 6.14
N ASP A 8 4.28 -0.53 7.18
CA ASP A 8 3.40 -1.68 7.28
C ASP A 8 1.98 -1.23 6.98
N ILE A 9 1.27 -1.99 6.14
CA ILE A 9 -0.16 -1.78 5.89
C ILE A 9 -0.91 -3.07 6.17
N GLN A 10 -2.12 -2.93 6.69
CA GLN A 10 -3.02 -4.05 6.95
C GLN A 10 -4.14 -3.99 5.93
N TYR A 11 -4.37 -5.09 5.19
CA TYR A 11 -5.43 -5.11 4.20
C TYR A 11 -6.04 -6.49 4.09
N ALA A 12 -7.26 -6.54 3.60
CA ALA A 12 -7.96 -7.78 3.29
C ALA A 12 -8.28 -7.83 1.81
N HIS A 13 -8.33 -9.03 1.26
CA HIS A 13 -8.68 -9.24 -0.15
C HIS A 13 -9.15 -10.67 -0.41
N ARG A 14 -9.53 -10.93 -1.65
CA ARG A 14 -9.71 -12.27 -2.20
C ARG A 14 -9.43 -12.24 -3.70
N PHE A 15 -9.15 -13.42 -4.27
CA PHE A 15 -9.04 -13.58 -5.72
C PHE A 15 -10.33 -14.17 -6.29
N TYR A 16 -11.18 -13.32 -6.83
CA TYR A 16 -12.42 -13.73 -7.47
C TYR A 16 -12.14 -14.60 -8.69
N GLY A 17 -12.82 -15.76 -8.76
CA GLY A 17 -12.64 -16.72 -9.85
C GLY A 17 -11.47 -17.69 -9.67
N PHE A 18 -10.67 -17.54 -8.63
CA PHE A 18 -9.57 -18.44 -8.32
C PHE A 18 -10.08 -19.72 -7.65
N LYS A 19 -9.48 -20.87 -7.98
CA LYS A 19 -9.89 -22.19 -7.46
C LYS A 19 -8.99 -22.70 -6.33
N GLY A 20 -8.74 -21.90 -5.34
CA GLY A 20 -7.91 -22.25 -4.20
C GLY A 20 -8.33 -21.46 -2.97
N GLU A 21 -7.57 -21.58 -1.90
CA GLU A 21 -7.88 -20.89 -0.66
C GLU A 21 -7.95 -19.38 -0.81
N ALA A 22 -7.22 -18.81 -1.75
CA ALA A 22 -7.19 -17.37 -2.00
C ALA A 22 -8.50 -16.81 -2.54
N GLN A 23 -9.46 -17.65 -2.93
CA GLN A 23 -10.82 -17.21 -3.29
C GLN A 23 -11.61 -16.69 -2.09
N TYR A 24 -11.22 -17.08 -0.88
CA TYR A 24 -11.87 -16.65 0.36
C TYR A 24 -11.24 -15.37 0.88
N LEU A 25 -12.03 -14.58 1.60
CA LEU A 25 -11.52 -13.38 2.23
C LEU A 25 -10.44 -13.72 3.24
N HIS A 26 -9.33 -13.03 3.16
CA HIS A 26 -8.22 -13.17 4.07
C HIS A 26 -7.45 -11.84 4.17
N GLY A 27 -6.67 -11.73 5.21
CA GLY A 27 -5.90 -10.52 5.48
C GLY A 27 -4.40 -10.74 5.42
N HIS A 28 -3.69 -9.66 5.14
CA HIS A 28 -2.25 -9.63 5.11
C HIS A 28 -1.70 -8.40 5.82
N THR A 29 -0.48 -8.53 6.33
CA THR A 29 0.37 -7.38 6.61
C THR A 29 1.29 -7.21 5.42
N GLY A 30 1.15 -6.11 4.71
CA GLY A 30 2.02 -5.75 3.60
C GLY A 30 3.15 -4.86 4.08
N VAL A 31 4.37 -5.16 3.67
CA VAL A 31 5.54 -4.32 3.93
C VAL A 31 5.87 -3.57 2.65
N VAL A 32 5.77 -2.25 2.70
CA VAL A 32 6.05 -1.39 1.54
C VAL A 32 7.36 -0.66 1.79
N THR A 33 8.32 -0.87 0.92
CA THR A 33 9.62 -0.19 0.97
C THR A 33 9.71 0.82 -0.15
N ILE A 34 10.01 2.05 0.19
CA ILE A 34 10.18 3.13 -0.78
C ILE A 34 11.63 3.55 -0.78
N GLU A 35 12.24 3.47 -1.94
CA GLU A 35 13.61 3.90 -2.17
C GLU A 35 13.62 5.12 -3.06
N VAL A 36 14.35 6.15 -2.65
CA VAL A 36 14.57 7.35 -3.46
C VAL A 36 16.07 7.49 -3.65
N GLU A 37 16.49 7.55 -4.90
CA GLU A 37 17.90 7.69 -5.27
C GLU A 37 18.08 8.91 -6.17
N ASP A 38 19.09 9.72 -5.87
CA ASP A 38 19.45 10.88 -6.67
C ASP A 38 20.89 11.27 -6.39
N THR A 39 21.39 12.25 -7.11
CA THR A 39 22.70 12.85 -6.86
C THR A 39 22.65 13.69 -5.59
N ILE A 40 23.79 13.75 -4.88
CA ILE A 40 23.92 14.58 -3.69
C ILE A 40 23.78 16.06 -4.08
N ASN A 41 22.85 16.76 -3.47
CA ASN A 41 22.70 18.19 -3.64
C ASN A 41 23.81 18.92 -2.89
N LYS A 42 24.42 19.90 -3.52
CA LYS A 42 25.45 20.74 -2.90
C LYS A 42 24.86 21.49 -1.70
N GLY A 43 25.44 21.30 -0.53
CA GLY A 43 24.97 21.92 0.71
C GLY A 43 23.98 21.09 1.51
N VAL A 44 23.45 20.02 0.95
CA VAL A 44 22.55 19.09 1.63
C VAL A 44 22.96 17.66 1.30
N ASN A 45 23.45 16.94 2.29
CA ASN A 45 23.90 15.55 2.11
C ASN A 45 22.77 14.54 2.23
N MET A 46 21.66 14.80 1.52
CA MET A 46 20.54 13.88 1.46
C MET A 46 19.80 14.05 0.15
N VAL A 47 19.27 12.95 -0.35
CA VAL A 47 18.48 12.90 -1.58
C VAL A 47 17.20 13.69 -1.38
N PHE A 48 16.52 13.42 -0.27
CA PHE A 48 15.24 14.01 0.04
C PHE A 48 15.01 13.91 1.55
N PRO A 49 14.43 14.92 2.20
CA PRO A 49 14.15 14.82 3.64
C PRO A 49 13.24 13.64 3.95
N CYS A 50 13.65 12.79 4.90
CA CYS A 50 12.91 11.58 5.26
C CYS A 50 11.46 11.87 5.63
N ASN A 51 11.20 12.97 6.32
CA ASN A 51 9.84 13.35 6.70
C ASN A 51 8.95 13.65 5.49
N GLU A 52 9.51 14.24 4.45
CA GLU A 52 8.76 14.53 3.23
C GLU A 52 8.44 13.26 2.44
N ILE A 53 9.40 12.34 2.37
CA ILE A 53 9.17 11.02 1.75
C ILE A 53 8.06 10.30 2.49
N ARG A 54 8.12 10.29 3.82
CA ARG A 54 7.15 9.62 4.67
C ARG A 54 5.75 10.20 4.51
N LYS A 55 5.62 11.52 4.54
CA LYS A 55 4.34 12.21 4.34
C LYS A 55 3.74 11.92 2.97
N THR A 56 4.53 12.06 1.92
CA THR A 56 4.07 11.87 0.54
C THR A 56 3.66 10.44 0.30
N ALA A 57 4.44 9.48 0.76
CA ALA A 57 4.13 8.06 0.63
C ALA A 57 2.86 7.70 1.42
N TRP A 58 2.74 8.18 2.65
CA TRP A 58 1.58 7.85 3.49
C TRP A 58 0.30 8.47 2.95
N ALA A 59 0.36 9.62 2.31
CA ALA A 59 -0.80 10.23 1.66
C ALA A 59 -1.45 9.29 0.62
N VAL A 60 -0.66 8.41 0.01
CA VAL A 60 -1.14 7.37 -0.91
C VAL A 60 -1.46 6.08 -0.17
N LEU A 61 -0.52 5.59 0.64
CA LEU A 61 -0.62 4.28 1.29
C LEU A 61 -1.76 4.20 2.31
N LYS A 62 -2.13 5.29 2.94
CA LYS A 62 -3.26 5.32 3.89
C LYS A 62 -4.57 4.84 3.28
N ASN A 63 -4.73 4.96 1.97
CA ASN A 63 -5.93 4.50 1.28
C ASN A 63 -6.00 2.97 1.17
N PHE A 64 -4.87 2.31 1.35
CA PHE A 64 -4.76 0.84 1.30
C PHE A 64 -4.62 0.23 2.68
N ASP A 65 -4.34 1.03 3.70
CA ASP A 65 -4.22 0.55 5.07
C ASP A 65 -5.60 0.39 5.70
N HIS A 66 -5.84 -0.75 6.35
CA HIS A 66 -7.14 -1.13 6.90
C HIS A 66 -8.25 -1.13 5.83
N ALA A 67 -7.88 -1.51 4.62
CA ALA A 67 -8.79 -1.51 3.48
C ALA A 67 -9.16 -2.93 3.06
N LEU A 68 -10.34 -3.05 2.47
CA LEU A 68 -10.76 -4.24 1.73
C LEU A 68 -10.53 -3.97 0.25
N ILE A 69 -9.65 -4.75 -0.37
CA ILE A 69 -9.26 -4.58 -1.76
C ILE A 69 -9.87 -5.70 -2.58
N LEU A 70 -10.75 -5.34 -3.50
CA LEU A 70 -11.46 -6.30 -4.34
C LEU A 70 -11.30 -5.93 -5.81
N ARG A 71 -11.35 -6.95 -6.65
CA ARG A 71 -11.42 -6.77 -8.10
C ARG A 71 -12.73 -6.04 -8.44
N GLU A 72 -12.68 -5.16 -9.42
CA GLU A 72 -13.80 -4.28 -9.77
C GLU A 72 -15.09 -5.05 -10.11
N ASP A 73 -14.97 -6.23 -10.74
CA ASP A 73 -16.09 -7.07 -11.13
C ASP A 73 -16.43 -8.16 -10.12
N ASP A 74 -15.84 -8.13 -8.92
CA ASP A 74 -16.15 -9.08 -7.87
C ASP A 74 -17.58 -8.85 -7.36
N PRO A 75 -18.46 -9.87 -7.38
CA PRO A 75 -19.84 -9.71 -6.90
C PRO A 75 -19.92 -9.41 -5.40
N LEU A 76 -18.85 -9.62 -4.64
CA LEU A 76 -18.78 -9.22 -3.26
C LEU A 76 -18.75 -7.69 -3.09
N LEU A 77 -18.23 -6.97 -4.08
CA LEU A 77 -18.07 -5.52 -4.01
C LEU A 77 -19.42 -4.80 -3.81
N PRO A 78 -20.45 -5.01 -4.66
CA PRO A 78 -21.74 -4.36 -4.43
C PRO A 78 -22.39 -4.79 -3.12
N ALA A 79 -22.21 -6.03 -2.68
CA ALA A 79 -22.75 -6.51 -1.41
C ALA A 79 -22.12 -5.78 -0.21
N VAL A 80 -20.82 -5.56 -0.24
CA VAL A 80 -20.11 -4.80 0.79
C VAL A 80 -20.53 -3.34 0.80
N LEU A 81 -20.64 -2.72 -0.38
CA LEU A 81 -21.07 -1.31 -0.51
C LEU A 81 -22.51 -1.10 -0.02
N ASP A 82 -23.37 -2.10 -0.16
CA ASP A 82 -24.75 -2.06 0.33
C ASP A 82 -24.80 -2.04 1.87
N VAL A 83 -23.83 -2.67 2.52
CA VAL A 83 -23.75 -2.74 4.00
C VAL A 83 -23.12 -1.47 4.59
N TYR A 84 -22.15 -0.90 3.91
CA TYR A 84 -21.44 0.28 4.34
C TYR A 84 -21.97 1.54 3.65
#